data_ca7200606f722425838d64210c129335
#
_entry.id   ca7200606f722425838d64210c129335
#
_cell.length_a   1.000
_cell.length_b   1.000
_cell.length_c   1.000
_cell.angle_alpha   90.00
_cell.angle_beta   90.00
_cell.angle_gamma   90.00
#
_symmetry.space_group_name_H-M   'P 1'
#
loop_
_entity.id
_entity.type
_entity.pdbx_description
1 polymer ?
#
loop_
_entity_poly.entity_id
_entity_poly.type
_entity_poly.pdbx_seq_one_letter_code
_entity_poly.pdbx_strand_id
1 'polypeptide(L)'
;EIVEGTTILLDRGWGPDKVLQVALVEGMRIVGVDFRDGILFVPEVLLAANAMKAGMNILRPLLAETGAESIGKVVVGTVKGDIHDIGKNLVAMMMEGAGFEVIDLGINTDADKFIAALEEHQPDILGMSALLTTTMPYMKVVVDTMKERGIRDKYIILVGGAPLNEEFGAAVGADAYCRDAAVASETAKTLVNARRARTSEPPGPSVA
;
A
#
# COMPACT_ATOMS: atom_id res chain seq x y z
N GLU A 1 10.98 9.72 -21.60
CA GLU A 1 11.71 10.52 -20.58
C GLU A 1 12.06 9.67 -19.33
N ILE A 2 11.09 9.11 -18.56
CA ILE A 2 11.42 8.36 -17.33
C ILE A 2 12.25 7.10 -17.59
N VAL A 3 11.92 6.34 -18.63
CA VAL A 3 12.68 5.16 -19.08
C VAL A 3 14.11 5.55 -19.44
N GLU A 4 14.28 6.60 -20.22
CA GLU A 4 15.58 7.15 -20.59
C GLU A 4 16.38 7.64 -19.38
N GLY A 5 15.73 8.42 -18.49
CA GLY A 5 16.36 8.90 -17.26
C GLY A 5 16.83 7.74 -16.35
N THR A 6 16.00 6.72 -16.17
CA THR A 6 16.35 5.52 -15.41
C THR A 6 17.55 4.80 -16.02
N THR A 7 17.57 4.62 -17.34
CA THR A 7 18.68 3.98 -18.05
C THR A 7 19.96 4.81 -17.92
N ILE A 8 19.89 6.12 -18.11
CA ILE A 8 21.06 7.01 -17.95
C ILE A 8 21.68 6.91 -16.54
N LEU A 9 20.85 6.84 -15.48
CA LEU A 9 21.35 6.71 -14.12
C LEU A 9 22.05 5.37 -13.90
N LEU A 10 21.49 4.27 -14.42
CA LEU A 10 22.11 2.95 -14.38
C LEU A 10 23.43 2.92 -15.15
N ASP A 11 23.49 3.50 -16.35
CA ASP A 11 24.72 3.60 -17.17
C ASP A 11 25.82 4.44 -16.49
N ARG A 12 25.43 5.40 -15.65
CA ARG A 12 26.35 6.17 -14.80
C ARG A 12 26.82 5.42 -13.55
N GLY A 13 26.45 4.15 -13.40
CA GLY A 13 26.89 3.29 -12.30
C GLY A 13 26.07 3.45 -11.01
N TRP A 14 24.87 4.04 -11.08
CA TRP A 14 23.97 3.98 -9.94
C TRP A 14 23.41 2.57 -9.80
N GLY A 15 23.44 2.03 -8.58
CA GLY A 15 22.77 0.77 -8.29
C GLY A 15 21.24 0.90 -8.44
N PRO A 16 20.52 -0.17 -8.81
CA PRO A 16 19.09 -0.13 -9.05
C PRO A 16 18.29 0.31 -7.81
N ASP A 17 18.74 -0.06 -6.61
CA ASP A 17 18.14 0.39 -5.36
C ASP A 17 18.27 1.91 -5.18
N LYS A 18 19.45 2.47 -5.46
CA LYS A 18 19.67 3.93 -5.39
C LYS A 18 18.78 4.67 -6.39
N VAL A 19 18.65 4.16 -7.63
CA VAL A 19 17.76 4.77 -8.64
C VAL A 19 16.32 4.72 -8.17
N LEU A 20 15.89 3.59 -7.60
CA LEU A 20 14.55 3.44 -7.03
C LEU A 20 14.32 4.48 -5.93
N GLN A 21 15.15 4.51 -4.90
CA GLN A 21 14.89 5.31 -3.69
C GLN A 21 15.06 6.82 -3.93
N VAL A 22 16.15 7.22 -4.61
CA VAL A 22 16.54 8.64 -4.72
C VAL A 22 15.85 9.34 -5.90
N ALA A 23 15.53 8.62 -6.97
CA ALA A 23 14.89 9.21 -8.14
C ALA A 23 13.39 8.92 -8.19
N LEU A 24 12.99 7.64 -8.24
CA LEU A 24 11.59 7.29 -8.49
C LEU A 24 10.70 7.49 -7.25
N VAL A 25 11.08 6.94 -6.12
CA VAL A 25 10.29 7.04 -4.86
C VAL A 25 10.24 8.47 -4.37
N GLU A 26 11.36 9.21 -4.42
CA GLU A 26 11.39 10.61 -4.02
C GLU A 26 10.53 11.48 -4.96
N GLY A 27 10.55 11.22 -6.28
CA GLY A 27 9.66 11.86 -7.23
C GLY A 27 8.18 11.63 -6.88
N MET A 28 7.79 10.41 -6.58
CA MET A 28 6.41 10.10 -6.17
C MET A 28 6.04 10.69 -4.81
N ARG A 29 7.00 10.83 -3.89
CA ARG A 29 6.78 11.53 -2.62
C ARG A 29 6.42 13.00 -2.83
N ILE A 30 7.11 13.69 -3.75
CA ILE A 30 6.80 15.08 -4.12
C ILE A 30 5.39 15.16 -4.73
N VAL A 31 5.08 14.28 -5.68
CA VAL A 31 3.73 14.18 -6.28
C VAL A 31 2.65 13.97 -5.21
N GLY A 32 2.92 13.13 -4.21
CA GLY A 32 2.00 12.89 -3.09
C GLY A 32 1.76 14.13 -2.22
N VAL A 33 2.81 14.91 -1.96
CA VAL A 33 2.71 16.18 -1.22
C VAL A 33 1.88 17.19 -2.02
N ASP A 34 2.21 17.37 -3.30
CA ASP A 34 1.53 18.34 -4.17
C ASP A 34 0.04 17.95 -4.39
N PHE A 35 -0.26 16.66 -4.46
CA PHE A 35 -1.64 16.18 -4.51
C PHE A 35 -2.40 16.49 -3.21
N ARG A 36 -1.80 16.20 -2.04
CA ARG A 36 -2.39 16.51 -0.73
C ARG A 36 -2.65 18.01 -0.57
N ASP A 37 -1.73 18.83 -1.04
CA ASP A 37 -1.79 20.30 -0.91
C ASP A 37 -2.68 20.95 -2.01
N GLY A 38 -3.30 20.14 -2.89
CA GLY A 38 -4.22 20.60 -3.94
C GLY A 38 -3.54 21.29 -5.13
N ILE A 39 -2.22 21.12 -5.29
CA ILE A 39 -1.43 21.62 -6.42
C ILE A 39 -1.61 20.73 -7.64
N LEU A 40 -1.57 19.39 -7.42
CA LEU A 40 -1.84 18.38 -8.43
C LEU A 40 -3.21 17.75 -8.22
N PHE A 41 -3.82 17.31 -9.32
CA PHE A 41 -5.10 16.61 -9.34
C PHE A 41 -4.91 15.16 -9.81
N VAL A 42 -5.98 14.36 -9.76
CA VAL A 42 -5.94 12.93 -10.12
C VAL A 42 -5.28 12.66 -11.47
N PRO A 43 -5.54 13.40 -12.56
CA PRO A 43 -4.91 13.13 -13.85
C PRO A 43 -3.37 13.23 -13.81
N GLU A 44 -2.82 14.23 -13.12
CA GLU A 44 -1.37 14.42 -13.00
C GLU A 44 -0.74 13.31 -12.15
N VAL A 45 -1.42 12.91 -11.08
CA VAL A 45 -0.96 11.79 -10.24
C VAL A 45 -0.95 10.46 -11.02
N LEU A 46 -1.97 10.22 -11.85
CA LEU A 46 -2.01 9.04 -12.73
C LEU A 46 -0.87 9.05 -13.75
N LEU A 47 -0.54 10.20 -14.32
CA LEU A 47 0.61 10.33 -15.24
C LEU A 47 1.93 10.04 -14.51
N ALA A 48 2.12 10.56 -13.30
CA ALA A 48 3.30 10.31 -12.49
C ALA A 48 3.42 8.82 -12.09
N ALA A 49 2.31 8.20 -11.69
CA ALA A 49 2.27 6.77 -11.36
C ALA A 49 2.59 5.87 -12.57
N ASN A 50 2.08 6.22 -13.75
CA ASN A 50 2.43 5.50 -14.99
C ASN A 50 3.92 5.67 -15.35
N ALA A 51 4.47 6.86 -15.15
CA ALA A 51 5.90 7.11 -15.31
C ALA A 51 6.73 6.26 -14.33
N MET A 52 6.35 6.23 -13.04
CA MET A 52 6.95 5.38 -12.02
C MET A 52 6.93 3.91 -12.42
N LYS A 53 5.77 3.40 -12.88
CA LYS A 53 5.62 2.02 -13.33
C LYS A 53 6.55 1.68 -14.50
N ALA A 54 6.73 2.61 -15.45
CA ALA A 54 7.66 2.43 -16.57
C ALA A 54 9.12 2.34 -16.10
N GLY A 55 9.54 3.17 -15.14
CA GLY A 55 10.85 3.09 -14.50
C GLY A 55 11.05 1.78 -13.72
N MET A 56 10.04 1.37 -12.94
CA MET A 56 10.06 0.12 -12.18
C MET A 56 10.18 -1.12 -13.07
N ASN A 57 9.61 -1.12 -14.28
CA ASN A 57 9.74 -2.25 -15.20
C ASN A 57 11.21 -2.50 -15.60
N ILE A 58 12.04 -1.46 -15.60
CA ILE A 58 13.49 -1.60 -15.85
C ILE A 58 14.20 -2.09 -14.58
N LEU A 59 13.81 -1.57 -13.41
CA LEU A 59 14.52 -1.84 -12.16
C LEU A 59 14.19 -3.19 -11.55
N ARG A 60 12.96 -3.71 -11.68
CA ARG A 60 12.51 -4.97 -11.06
C ARG A 60 13.45 -6.16 -11.30
N PRO A 61 13.84 -6.49 -12.55
CA PRO A 61 14.77 -7.60 -12.77
C PRO A 61 16.13 -7.37 -12.10
N LEU A 62 16.65 -6.14 -12.13
CA LEU A 62 17.94 -5.79 -11.52
C LEU A 62 17.88 -5.83 -9.99
N LEU A 63 16.77 -5.38 -9.39
CA LEU A 63 16.54 -5.47 -7.95
C LEU A 63 16.45 -6.92 -7.48
N ALA A 64 15.77 -7.79 -8.25
CA ALA A 64 15.70 -9.21 -7.95
C ALA A 64 17.08 -9.88 -7.93
N GLU A 65 17.98 -9.49 -8.84
CA GLU A 65 19.36 -9.99 -8.89
C GLU A 65 20.20 -9.53 -7.68
N THR A 66 19.92 -8.33 -7.15
CA THR A 66 20.65 -7.78 -5.98
C THR A 66 20.08 -8.23 -4.64
N GLY A 67 18.95 -8.96 -4.63
CA GLY A 67 18.26 -9.37 -3.40
C GLY A 67 17.61 -8.19 -2.66
N ALA A 68 17.44 -7.05 -3.31
CA ALA A 68 16.76 -5.91 -2.71
C ALA A 68 15.27 -6.24 -2.50
N GLU A 69 14.85 -6.23 -1.24
CA GLU A 69 13.47 -6.49 -0.85
C GLU A 69 12.60 -5.23 -1.09
N SER A 70 11.34 -5.44 -1.47
CA SER A 70 10.33 -4.38 -1.46
C SER A 70 10.17 -3.80 -0.04
N ILE A 71 9.68 -2.55 0.06
CA ILE A 71 9.38 -1.95 1.37
C ILE A 71 8.36 -2.79 2.14
N GLY A 72 7.52 -3.52 1.43
CA GLY A 72 6.51 -4.43 1.98
C GLY A 72 5.54 -4.85 0.89
N LYS A 73 4.63 -5.74 1.25
CA LYS A 73 3.60 -6.25 0.36
C LYS A 73 2.21 -5.82 0.84
N VAL A 74 1.37 -5.39 -0.07
CA VAL A 74 0.02 -4.89 0.22
C VAL A 74 -1.01 -5.64 -0.62
N VAL A 75 -2.03 -6.16 0.01
CA VAL A 75 -3.25 -6.62 -0.65
C VAL A 75 -4.30 -5.50 -0.54
N VAL A 76 -4.91 -5.09 -1.66
CA VAL A 76 -5.99 -4.10 -1.68
C VAL A 76 -7.24 -4.65 -2.35
N GLY A 77 -8.41 -4.20 -1.92
CA GLY A 77 -9.66 -4.57 -2.56
C GLY A 77 -10.82 -3.64 -2.17
N THR A 78 -11.79 -3.51 -3.07
CA THR A 78 -13.06 -2.87 -2.75
C THR A 78 -14.01 -3.94 -2.20
N VAL A 79 -14.61 -3.67 -1.05
CA VAL A 79 -15.44 -4.64 -0.32
C VAL A 79 -16.67 -5.11 -1.11
N LYS A 80 -17.23 -6.24 -0.70
CA LYS A 80 -18.42 -6.85 -1.30
C LYS A 80 -19.60 -5.87 -1.41
N GLY A 81 -20.24 -5.89 -2.55
CA GLY A 81 -21.36 -5.01 -2.89
C GLY A 81 -20.96 -3.63 -3.39
N ASP A 82 -19.68 -3.29 -3.38
CA ASP A 82 -19.15 -2.02 -3.86
C ASP A 82 -18.34 -2.21 -5.15
N ILE A 83 -18.59 -1.34 -6.15
CA ILE A 83 -17.95 -1.40 -7.47
C ILE A 83 -17.06 -0.17 -7.73
N HIS A 84 -16.89 0.70 -6.74
CA HIS A 84 -16.08 1.90 -6.89
C HIS A 84 -14.60 1.56 -6.69
N ASP A 85 -13.77 1.86 -7.67
CA ASP A 85 -12.35 1.50 -7.70
C ASP A 85 -11.38 2.65 -7.94
N ILE A 86 -11.85 3.83 -8.38
CA ILE A 86 -10.97 4.96 -8.71
C ILE A 86 -10.05 5.32 -7.54
N GLY A 87 -10.61 5.50 -6.34
CA GLY A 87 -9.83 5.83 -5.13
C GLY A 87 -8.88 4.69 -4.74
N LYS A 88 -9.35 3.43 -4.79
CA LYS A 88 -8.54 2.25 -4.52
C LYS A 88 -7.37 2.13 -5.51
N ASN A 89 -7.62 2.33 -6.79
CA ASN A 89 -6.59 2.27 -7.82
C ASN A 89 -5.54 3.36 -7.62
N LEU A 90 -5.96 4.56 -7.22
CA LEU A 90 -5.02 5.64 -6.87
C LEU A 90 -4.15 5.28 -5.66
N VAL A 91 -4.75 4.69 -4.61
CA VAL A 91 -4.00 4.17 -3.45
C VAL A 91 -2.99 3.11 -3.88
N ALA A 92 -3.42 2.13 -4.69
CA ALA A 92 -2.54 1.07 -5.22
C ALA A 92 -1.34 1.66 -5.98
N MET A 93 -1.57 2.60 -6.89
CA MET A 93 -0.51 3.28 -7.65
C MET A 93 0.43 4.08 -6.76
N MET A 94 -0.09 4.80 -5.76
CA MET A 94 0.74 5.55 -4.81
C MET A 94 1.59 4.62 -3.94
N MET A 95 1.07 3.47 -3.53
CA MET A 95 1.82 2.46 -2.78
C MET A 95 2.87 1.77 -3.66
N GLU A 96 2.56 1.44 -4.93
CA GLU A 96 3.57 0.97 -5.89
C GLU A 96 4.68 2.01 -6.07
N GLY A 97 4.31 3.28 -6.25
CA GLY A 97 5.22 4.41 -6.32
C GLY A 97 6.06 4.62 -5.06
N ALA A 98 5.56 4.20 -3.92
CA ALA A 98 6.30 4.22 -2.65
C ALA A 98 7.24 3.02 -2.46
N GLY A 99 7.25 2.04 -3.38
CA GLY A 99 8.12 0.86 -3.35
C GLY A 99 7.49 -0.39 -2.75
N PHE A 100 6.16 -0.41 -2.55
CA PHE A 100 5.44 -1.62 -2.15
C PHE A 100 5.15 -2.53 -3.35
N GLU A 101 5.12 -3.84 -3.08
CA GLU A 101 4.47 -4.82 -3.98
C GLU A 101 2.97 -4.79 -3.70
N VAL A 102 2.14 -4.50 -4.71
CA VAL A 102 0.69 -4.38 -4.54
C VAL A 102 -0.04 -5.49 -5.28
N ILE A 103 -0.91 -6.21 -4.57
CA ILE A 103 -1.85 -7.20 -5.08
C ILE A 103 -3.24 -6.61 -5.02
N ASP A 104 -3.81 -6.30 -6.18
CA ASP A 104 -5.16 -5.73 -6.29
C ASP A 104 -6.20 -6.83 -6.56
N LEU A 105 -7.12 -7.01 -5.62
CA LEU A 105 -8.22 -7.98 -5.72
C LEU A 105 -9.41 -7.48 -6.54
N GLY A 106 -9.37 -6.22 -6.99
CA GLY A 106 -10.44 -5.58 -7.74
C GLY A 106 -11.59 -5.11 -6.86
N ILE A 107 -12.79 -5.21 -7.41
CA ILE A 107 -14.04 -4.75 -6.80
C ILE A 107 -14.88 -5.92 -6.29
N ASN A 108 -15.91 -5.61 -5.48
CA ASN A 108 -16.87 -6.59 -4.99
C ASN A 108 -16.20 -7.83 -4.36
N THR A 109 -15.19 -7.59 -3.54
CA THR A 109 -14.37 -8.64 -2.92
C THR A 109 -14.99 -9.06 -1.59
N ASP A 110 -15.33 -10.33 -1.47
CA ASP A 110 -15.87 -10.89 -0.23
C ASP A 110 -14.76 -11.29 0.76
N ALA A 111 -15.18 -11.62 2.00
CA ALA A 111 -14.27 -11.95 3.08
C ALA A 111 -13.39 -13.17 2.75
N ASP A 112 -13.95 -14.21 2.13
CA ASP A 112 -13.18 -15.41 1.79
C ASP A 112 -12.10 -15.13 0.76
N LYS A 113 -12.36 -14.26 -0.22
CA LYS A 113 -11.36 -13.83 -1.21
C LYS A 113 -10.26 -13.00 -0.57
N PHE A 114 -10.60 -12.09 0.36
CA PHE A 114 -9.59 -11.36 1.14
C PHE A 114 -8.72 -12.32 1.94
N ILE A 115 -9.33 -13.26 2.68
CA ILE A 115 -8.59 -14.22 3.50
C ILE A 115 -7.70 -15.11 2.65
N ALA A 116 -8.21 -15.65 1.54
CA ALA A 116 -7.41 -16.46 0.62
C ALA A 116 -6.17 -15.71 0.11
N ALA A 117 -6.33 -14.44 -0.27
CA ALA A 117 -5.23 -13.61 -0.71
C ALA A 117 -4.21 -13.32 0.43
N LEU A 118 -4.67 -13.12 1.66
CA LEU A 118 -3.80 -12.97 2.83
C LEU A 118 -2.99 -14.24 3.10
N GLU A 119 -3.60 -15.40 2.97
CA GLU A 119 -2.94 -16.70 3.18
C GLU A 119 -1.95 -17.02 2.04
N GLU A 120 -2.31 -16.72 0.80
CA GLU A 120 -1.48 -16.97 -0.39
C GLU A 120 -0.25 -16.06 -0.47
N HIS A 121 -0.48 -14.75 -0.31
CA HIS A 121 0.55 -13.76 -0.58
C HIS A 121 1.33 -13.31 0.67
N GLN A 122 0.83 -13.63 1.87
CA GLN A 122 1.45 -13.24 3.16
C GLN A 122 1.87 -11.76 3.18
N PRO A 123 0.95 -10.80 2.92
CA PRO A 123 1.31 -9.39 2.84
C PRO A 123 1.59 -8.79 4.24
N ASP A 124 2.20 -7.63 4.27
CA ASP A 124 2.31 -6.81 5.50
C ASP A 124 0.99 -6.09 5.80
N ILE A 125 0.27 -5.69 4.73
CA ILE A 125 -0.89 -4.79 4.81
C ILE A 125 -2.08 -5.37 4.05
N LEU A 126 -3.26 -5.23 4.66
CA LEU A 126 -4.57 -5.33 4.02
C LEU A 126 -5.17 -3.93 3.89
N GLY A 127 -5.42 -3.48 2.66
CA GLY A 127 -6.15 -2.26 2.35
C GLY A 127 -7.58 -2.55 1.91
N MET A 128 -8.58 -1.96 2.56
CA MET A 128 -9.98 -2.10 2.17
C MET A 128 -10.60 -0.75 1.79
N SER A 129 -11.36 -0.73 0.69
CA SER A 129 -12.04 0.45 0.18
C SER A 129 -13.56 0.24 0.12
N ALA A 130 -14.33 1.29 0.48
CA ALA A 130 -15.76 1.36 0.27
C ALA A 130 -16.19 2.81 0.01
N LEU A 131 -17.11 3.03 -0.93
CA LEU A 131 -17.62 4.37 -1.25
C LEU A 131 -19.07 4.58 -0.81
N LEU A 132 -19.80 3.53 -0.49
CA LEU A 132 -21.20 3.61 -0.08
C LEU A 132 -21.35 3.34 1.43
N THR A 133 -22.20 4.11 2.10
CA THR A 133 -22.54 3.89 3.51
C THR A 133 -23.16 2.51 3.76
N THR A 134 -23.77 1.92 2.72
CA THR A 134 -24.37 0.58 2.77
C THR A 134 -23.33 -0.54 2.64
N THR A 135 -22.15 -0.28 2.06
CA THR A 135 -21.11 -1.28 1.84
C THR A 135 -19.97 -1.21 2.87
N MET A 136 -19.71 -0.02 3.44
CA MET A 136 -18.65 0.13 4.46
C MET A 136 -18.79 -0.83 5.67
N PRO A 137 -19.98 -1.25 6.16
CA PRO A 137 -20.05 -2.23 7.25
C PRO A 137 -19.47 -3.60 6.91
N TYR A 138 -19.28 -3.92 5.63
CA TYR A 138 -18.64 -5.16 5.22
C TYR A 138 -17.16 -5.25 5.60
N MET A 139 -16.48 -4.13 5.81
CA MET A 139 -15.11 -4.11 6.36
C MET A 139 -15.06 -4.81 7.71
N LYS A 140 -16.08 -4.60 8.55
CA LYS A 140 -16.19 -5.29 9.84
C LYS A 140 -16.32 -6.79 9.68
N VAL A 141 -17.09 -7.26 8.69
CA VAL A 141 -17.24 -8.70 8.39
C VAL A 141 -15.86 -9.31 8.06
N VAL A 142 -15.06 -8.64 7.24
CA VAL A 142 -13.69 -9.10 6.91
C VAL A 142 -12.82 -9.20 8.17
N VAL A 143 -12.80 -8.12 8.98
CA VAL A 143 -11.98 -8.08 10.21
C VAL A 143 -12.44 -9.12 11.23
N ASP A 144 -13.76 -9.32 11.40
CA ASP A 144 -14.29 -10.33 12.32
C ASP A 144 -13.94 -11.74 11.84
N THR A 145 -14.02 -12.02 10.53
CA THR A 145 -13.55 -13.27 9.94
C THR A 145 -12.05 -13.51 10.21
N MET A 146 -11.22 -12.46 10.10
CA MET A 146 -9.79 -12.56 10.45
C MET A 146 -9.59 -12.90 11.92
N LYS A 147 -10.39 -12.32 12.83
CA LYS A 147 -10.35 -12.63 14.28
C LYS A 147 -10.75 -14.07 14.56
N GLU A 148 -11.84 -14.54 13.96
CA GLU A 148 -12.33 -15.92 14.08
C GLU A 148 -11.27 -16.94 13.62
N ARG A 149 -10.49 -16.60 12.60
CA ARG A 149 -9.38 -17.43 12.10
C ARG A 149 -8.05 -17.21 12.87
N GLY A 150 -8.00 -16.32 13.84
CA GLY A 150 -6.80 -16.03 14.64
C GLY A 150 -5.66 -15.39 13.84
N ILE A 151 -5.98 -14.67 12.75
CA ILE A 151 -4.98 -14.05 11.86
C ILE A 151 -4.99 -12.52 11.88
N ARG A 152 -5.92 -11.86 12.64
CA ARG A 152 -6.07 -10.40 12.62
C ARG A 152 -4.74 -9.67 12.90
N ASP A 153 -4.00 -10.12 13.89
CA ASP A 153 -2.78 -9.46 14.37
C ASP A 153 -1.55 -9.73 13.47
N LYS A 154 -1.70 -10.62 12.49
CA LYS A 154 -0.64 -10.89 11.53
C LYS A 154 -0.50 -9.78 10.48
N TYR A 155 -1.52 -8.96 10.28
CA TYR A 155 -1.59 -7.98 9.20
C TYR A 155 -1.92 -6.59 9.74
N ILE A 156 -1.36 -5.57 9.11
CA ILE A 156 -1.77 -4.18 9.29
C ILE A 156 -3.00 -3.95 8.44
N ILE A 157 -4.08 -3.39 9.01
CA ILE A 157 -5.32 -3.13 8.30
C ILE A 157 -5.51 -1.62 8.09
N LEU A 158 -5.54 -1.21 6.83
CA LEU A 158 -5.86 0.16 6.42
C LEU A 158 -7.25 0.19 5.78
N VAL A 159 -8.04 1.20 6.13
CA VAL A 159 -9.37 1.43 5.54
C VAL A 159 -9.47 2.82 4.96
N GLY A 160 -10.16 2.95 3.82
CA GLY A 160 -10.37 4.23 3.15
C GLY A 160 -11.65 4.26 2.32
N GLY A 161 -12.05 5.47 1.97
CA GLY A 161 -13.24 5.75 1.18
C GLY A 161 -13.97 7.00 1.67
N ALA A 162 -14.66 7.70 0.77
CA ALA A 162 -15.24 9.00 1.07
C ALA A 162 -16.22 9.05 2.27
N PRO A 163 -17.05 8.02 2.55
CA PRO A 163 -17.96 8.04 3.69
C PRO A 163 -17.30 7.64 5.02
N LEU A 164 -16.03 7.18 5.00
CA LEU A 164 -15.33 6.71 6.19
C LEU A 164 -14.72 7.87 6.98
N ASN A 165 -14.46 7.60 8.26
CA ASN A 165 -13.73 8.48 9.16
C ASN A 165 -12.90 7.66 10.16
N GLU A 166 -12.13 8.32 11.01
CA GLU A 166 -11.29 7.68 12.02
C GLU A 166 -12.09 6.85 13.03
N GLU A 167 -13.25 7.35 13.46
CA GLU A 167 -14.14 6.66 14.41
C GLU A 167 -14.63 5.32 13.83
N PHE A 168 -15.07 5.33 12.58
CA PHE A 168 -15.46 4.10 11.88
C PHE A 168 -14.28 3.14 11.70
N GLY A 169 -13.12 3.64 11.29
CA GLY A 169 -11.90 2.83 11.16
C GLY A 169 -11.56 2.10 12.46
N ALA A 170 -11.58 2.82 13.58
CA ALA A 170 -11.36 2.23 14.90
C ALA A 170 -12.46 1.21 15.28
N ALA A 171 -13.73 1.53 15.03
CA ALA A 171 -14.86 0.66 15.34
C ALA A 171 -14.86 -0.67 14.59
N VAL A 172 -14.37 -0.70 13.36
CA VAL A 172 -14.22 -1.96 12.60
C VAL A 172 -12.95 -2.73 12.99
N GLY A 173 -12.05 -2.13 13.75
CA GLY A 173 -10.80 -2.73 14.19
C GLY A 173 -9.66 -2.62 13.17
N ALA A 174 -9.66 -1.58 12.33
CA ALA A 174 -8.53 -1.23 11.48
C ALA A 174 -7.40 -0.57 12.30
N ASP A 175 -6.16 -0.65 11.80
CA ASP A 175 -5.01 0.00 12.41
C ASP A 175 -4.92 1.48 12.04
N ALA A 176 -5.47 1.85 10.86
CA ALA A 176 -5.62 3.26 10.48
C ALA A 176 -6.73 3.46 9.44
N TYR A 177 -7.35 4.63 9.52
CA TYR A 177 -8.14 5.23 8.45
C TYR A 177 -7.25 6.15 7.62
N CYS A 178 -7.35 6.03 6.30
CA CYS A 178 -6.62 6.85 5.35
C CYS A 178 -7.59 7.67 4.50
N ARG A 179 -7.58 8.99 4.69
CA ARG A 179 -8.52 9.89 4.01
C ARG A 179 -8.27 10.02 2.52
N ASP A 180 -7.03 9.82 2.09
CA ASP A 180 -6.59 9.92 0.70
C ASP A 180 -5.41 8.98 0.40
N ALA A 181 -5.00 8.91 -0.86
CA ALA A 181 -3.96 8.01 -1.32
C ALA A 181 -2.54 8.38 -0.82
N ALA A 182 -2.26 9.68 -0.64
CA ALA A 182 -0.98 10.12 -0.11
C ALA A 182 -0.84 9.72 1.36
N VAL A 183 -1.88 9.97 2.17
CA VAL A 183 -1.94 9.54 3.57
C VAL A 183 -1.84 8.02 3.68
N ALA A 184 -2.51 7.26 2.80
CA ALA A 184 -2.44 5.80 2.80
C ALA A 184 -1.00 5.30 2.58
N SER A 185 -0.29 5.87 1.62
CA SER A 185 1.10 5.50 1.32
C SER A 185 2.07 5.85 2.46
N GLU A 186 1.96 7.04 3.05
CA GLU A 186 2.78 7.48 4.19
C GLU A 186 2.51 6.64 5.45
N THR A 187 1.24 6.37 5.75
CA THR A 187 0.81 5.54 6.89
C THR A 187 1.32 4.10 6.73
N ALA A 188 1.20 3.54 5.52
CA ALA A 188 1.71 2.21 5.20
C ALA A 188 3.21 2.08 5.52
N LYS A 189 4.04 3.01 5.03
CA LYS A 189 5.49 3.04 5.32
C LYS A 189 5.77 3.11 6.81
N THR A 190 5.08 4.01 7.51
CA THR A 190 5.29 4.22 8.94
C THR A 190 4.97 2.97 9.75
N LEU A 191 3.84 2.32 9.48
CA LEU A 191 3.41 1.14 10.23
C LEU A 191 4.26 -0.10 9.92
N VAL A 192 4.66 -0.32 8.66
CA VAL A 192 5.55 -1.43 8.30
C VAL A 192 6.91 -1.27 8.96
N ASN A 193 7.50 -0.07 8.90
CA ASN A 193 8.79 0.20 9.54
C ASN A 193 8.71 0.01 11.07
N ALA A 194 7.66 0.51 11.71
CA ALA A 194 7.45 0.35 13.15
C ALA A 194 7.26 -1.13 13.55
N ARG A 195 6.62 -1.94 12.69
CA ARG A 195 6.45 -3.37 12.92
C ARG A 195 7.76 -4.13 12.79
N ARG A 196 8.56 -3.83 11.76
CA ARG A 196 9.89 -4.44 11.56
C ARG A 196 10.86 -4.10 12.68
N ALA A 197 10.86 -2.85 13.16
CA ALA A 197 11.68 -2.45 14.30
C ALA A 197 11.36 -3.26 15.56
N ARG A 198 10.07 -3.52 15.84
CA ARG A 198 9.64 -4.35 16.98
C ARG A 198 10.03 -5.83 16.85
N THR A 199 10.06 -6.38 15.64
CA THR A 199 10.46 -7.78 15.41
C THR A 199 11.98 -7.99 15.41
N SER A 200 12.76 -6.93 15.22
CA SER A 200 14.23 -6.96 15.25
C SER A 200 14.82 -6.72 16.64
N GLU A 201 14.03 -6.28 17.63
CA GLU A 201 14.51 -6.20 19.02
C GLU A 201 14.65 -7.60 19.62
N PRO A 202 15.83 -7.97 20.19
CA PRO A 202 15.98 -9.23 20.88
C PRO A 202 15.01 -9.31 22.07
N PRO A 203 14.48 -10.49 22.41
CA PRO A 203 13.62 -10.65 23.58
C PRO A 203 14.36 -10.13 24.81
N GLY A 204 13.77 -9.14 25.48
CA GLY A 204 14.31 -8.59 26.71
C GLY A 204 14.61 -9.71 27.72
N PRO A 205 15.58 -9.51 28.66
CA PRO A 205 15.96 -10.52 29.62
C PRO A 205 14.72 -11.00 30.38
N SER A 206 14.45 -12.30 30.30
CA SER A 206 13.42 -12.97 31.10
C SER A 206 13.66 -12.65 32.57
N VAL A 207 12.77 -11.88 33.17
CA VAL A 207 12.77 -11.69 34.61
C VAL A 207 12.29 -13.02 35.21
N ALA A 208 13.25 -13.76 35.74
CA ALA A 208 12.99 -14.97 36.52
C ALA A 208 12.54 -14.63 37.93
#